data_32e8138f0bcb9ed3b8b1af5c540162f7
#
_entry.id   32e8138f0bcb9ed3b8b1af5c540162f7
#
_cell.length_a   1.000
_cell.length_b   1.000
_cell.length_c   1.000
_cell.angle_alpha   90.00
_cell.angle_beta   90.00
_cell.angle_gamma   90.00
#
_symmetry.space_group_name_H-M   'P 1'
#
loop_
_entity.id
_entity.type
_entity.pdbx_description
1 polymer ?
#
loop_
_entity_poly.entity_id
_entity_poly.type
_entity_poly.pdbx_seq_one_letter_code
_entity_poly.pdbx_strand_id
1 'polypeptide(L)'
;MIARIWKGWTKKEDAEAYEKLLRETVYPGLRSITGYLDGYILRQELENEVEFVTINLFDSIEAVKAFAGDDYETPVFEPEARQLLSKVEPVARHYDVRKSPTMK
;
A
#
# COMPACT_ATOMS: atom_id res chain seq x y z
N MET A 1 -16.42 -3.77 -2.55
CA MET A 1 -15.01 -3.45 -2.89
C MET A 1 -14.45 -2.47 -1.87
N ILE A 2 -13.30 -2.79 -1.33
CA ILE A 2 -12.63 -1.97 -0.29
C ILE A 2 -11.35 -1.42 -0.87
N ALA A 3 -11.10 -0.13 -0.67
CA ALA A 3 -9.83 0.49 -0.99
C ALA A 3 -9.02 0.67 0.32
N ARG A 4 -7.84 0.08 0.36
CA ARG A 4 -6.88 0.25 1.46
C ARG A 4 -5.84 1.27 1.02
N ILE A 5 -5.73 2.36 1.75
CA ILE A 5 -4.83 3.48 1.39
C ILE A 5 -3.85 3.72 2.52
N TRP A 6 -2.57 3.81 2.16
CA TRP A 6 -1.53 4.06 3.12
C TRP A 6 -0.45 4.95 2.52
N LYS A 7 0.19 5.75 3.37
CA LYS A 7 1.25 6.67 2.97
C LYS A 7 2.54 6.39 3.73
N GLY A 8 3.65 6.49 3.00
CA GLY A 8 4.97 6.42 3.58
C GLY A 8 5.91 7.39 2.85
N TRP A 9 7.00 7.75 3.52
CA TRP A 9 7.97 8.70 2.96
C TRP A 9 9.35 8.10 3.01
N THR A 10 10.18 8.42 2.03
CA THR A 10 11.58 8.02 2.01
C THR A 10 12.45 9.25 1.88
N LYS A 11 13.73 9.10 2.21
CA LYS A 11 14.73 10.05 1.75
C LYS A 11 14.84 9.95 0.23
N LYS A 12 15.32 11.01 -0.41
CA LYS A 12 15.49 11.04 -1.87
C LYS A 12 16.34 9.86 -2.37
N GLU A 13 17.44 9.58 -1.68
CA GLU A 13 18.38 8.52 -2.05
C GLU A 13 17.80 7.11 -1.92
N ASP A 14 16.74 6.92 -1.13
CA ASP A 14 16.14 5.61 -0.89
C ASP A 14 14.87 5.37 -1.71
N ALA A 15 14.40 6.39 -2.44
CA ALA A 15 13.12 6.32 -3.14
C ALA A 15 13.07 5.22 -4.21
N GLU A 16 14.13 5.10 -5.01
CA GLU A 16 14.15 4.08 -6.07
C GLU A 16 14.18 2.67 -5.50
N ALA A 17 14.94 2.46 -4.43
CA ALA A 17 15.00 1.16 -3.78
C ALA A 17 13.66 0.78 -3.18
N TYR A 18 12.96 1.74 -2.58
CA TYR A 18 11.63 1.49 -2.00
C TYR A 18 10.60 1.18 -3.09
N GLU A 19 10.58 1.95 -4.16
CA GLU A 19 9.67 1.69 -5.27
C GLU A 19 9.91 0.31 -5.87
N LYS A 20 11.17 -0.07 -6.05
CA LYS A 20 11.53 -1.38 -6.56
C LYS A 20 11.03 -2.50 -5.64
N LEU A 21 11.18 -2.32 -4.33
CA LEU A 21 10.69 -3.29 -3.36
C LEU A 21 9.18 -3.48 -3.48
N LEU A 22 8.43 -2.38 -3.63
CA LEU A 22 6.98 -2.45 -3.81
C LEU A 22 6.62 -3.21 -5.08
N ARG A 23 7.25 -2.88 -6.20
CA ARG A 23 6.95 -3.48 -7.51
C ARG A 23 7.33 -4.95 -7.60
N GLU A 24 8.46 -5.32 -7.03
CA GLU A 24 9.04 -6.65 -7.26
C GLU A 24 8.76 -7.65 -6.14
N THR A 25 8.40 -7.18 -4.95
CA THR A 25 8.18 -8.05 -3.79
C THR A 25 6.78 -7.90 -3.22
N VAL A 26 6.39 -6.69 -2.84
CA VAL A 26 5.13 -6.46 -2.10
C VAL A 26 3.93 -6.72 -3.00
N TYR A 27 3.86 -6.10 -4.15
CA TYR A 27 2.70 -6.21 -5.03
C TYR A 27 2.53 -7.60 -5.65
N PRO A 28 3.60 -8.29 -6.06
CA PRO A 28 3.45 -9.69 -6.47
C PRO A 28 2.89 -10.58 -5.37
N GLY A 29 3.29 -10.34 -4.12
CA GLY A 29 2.74 -11.08 -2.97
C GLY A 29 1.26 -10.82 -2.75
N LEU A 30 0.81 -9.57 -2.95
CA LEU A 30 -0.60 -9.21 -2.84
C LEU A 30 -1.46 -9.96 -3.86
N ARG A 31 -0.95 -10.16 -5.07
CA ARG A 31 -1.69 -10.87 -6.12
C ARG A 31 -2.01 -12.31 -5.78
N SER A 32 -1.30 -12.91 -4.84
CA SER A 32 -1.56 -14.27 -4.40
C SER A 32 -2.71 -14.37 -3.39
N ILE A 33 -3.21 -13.24 -2.89
CA ILE A 33 -4.28 -13.21 -1.90
C ILE A 33 -5.64 -13.29 -2.60
N THR A 34 -6.45 -14.26 -2.21
CA THR A 34 -7.80 -14.40 -2.72
C THR A 34 -8.60 -13.15 -2.36
N GLY A 35 -9.21 -12.53 -3.37
CA GLY A 35 -9.99 -11.30 -3.18
C GLY A 35 -9.21 -10.02 -3.41
N TYR A 36 -7.89 -10.10 -3.62
CA TYR A 36 -7.13 -8.93 -4.05
C TYR A 36 -7.46 -8.65 -5.52
N LEU A 37 -7.79 -7.40 -5.83
CA LEU A 37 -8.23 -7.02 -7.17
C LEU A 37 -7.14 -6.34 -7.98
N ASP A 38 -6.62 -5.23 -7.47
CA ASP A 38 -5.57 -4.46 -8.16
C ASP A 38 -5.07 -3.37 -7.22
N GLY A 39 -4.05 -2.64 -7.64
CA GLY A 39 -3.53 -1.57 -6.82
C GLY A 39 -2.69 -0.57 -7.58
N TYR A 40 -2.41 0.54 -6.92
CA TYR A 40 -1.63 1.65 -7.45
C TYR A 40 -0.48 1.96 -6.52
N ILE A 41 0.65 2.32 -7.10
CA ILE A 41 1.76 2.94 -6.39
C ILE A 41 1.81 4.37 -6.92
N LEU A 42 1.57 5.35 -6.05
CA LEU A 42 1.65 6.76 -6.41
C LEU A 42 2.86 7.37 -5.72
N ARG A 43 3.48 8.32 -6.38
CA ARG A 43 4.71 8.93 -5.88
C ARG A 43 4.72 10.41 -6.21
N GLN A 44 5.15 11.25 -5.24
CA GLN A 44 5.46 12.64 -5.55
C GLN A 44 6.74 13.08 -4.87
N GLU A 45 7.50 13.88 -5.59
CA GLU A 45 8.73 14.46 -5.05
C GLU A 45 8.37 15.67 -4.20
N LEU A 46 8.88 15.69 -2.97
CA LEU A 46 8.78 16.84 -2.08
C LEU A 46 10.17 17.48 -2.00
N GLU A 47 10.33 18.54 -1.21
CA GLU A 47 11.62 19.24 -1.14
C GLU A 47 12.74 18.33 -0.61
N ASN A 48 12.49 17.64 0.50
CA ASN A 48 13.52 16.82 1.17
C ASN A 48 13.18 15.35 1.25
N GLU A 49 12.03 14.93 0.73
CA GLU A 49 11.54 13.56 0.82
C GLU A 49 10.81 13.18 -0.46
N VAL A 50 10.52 11.89 -0.59
CA VAL A 50 9.59 11.40 -1.60
C VAL A 50 8.42 10.77 -0.88
N GLU A 51 7.21 11.18 -1.23
CA GLU A 51 5.99 10.60 -0.66
C GLU A 51 5.49 9.48 -1.56
N PHE A 52 5.16 8.36 -0.93
CA PHE A 52 4.53 7.22 -1.62
C PHE A 52 3.15 7.00 -1.05
N VAL A 53 2.18 6.83 -1.93
CA VAL A 53 0.82 6.43 -1.56
C VAL A 53 0.54 5.12 -2.23
N THR A 54 0.15 4.12 -1.44
CA THR A 54 -0.28 2.83 -1.97
C THR A 54 -1.78 2.73 -1.84
N ILE A 55 -2.44 2.34 -2.93
CA ILE A 55 -3.88 2.10 -2.97
C ILE A 55 -4.07 0.68 -3.44
N ASN A 56 -4.68 -0.16 -2.61
CA ASN A 56 -4.93 -1.55 -2.94
C ASN A 56 -6.42 -1.84 -2.82
N LEU A 57 -6.98 -2.49 -3.84
CA LEU A 57 -8.39 -2.80 -3.92
C LEU A 57 -8.61 -4.27 -3.60
N PHE A 58 -9.54 -4.52 -2.67
CA PHE A 58 -9.92 -5.86 -2.24
C PHE A 58 -11.44 -6.03 -2.42
N ASP A 59 -11.89 -7.23 -2.67
CA ASP A 59 -13.33 -7.47 -2.83
C ASP A 59 -14.09 -7.42 -1.50
N SER A 60 -13.38 -7.60 -0.36
CA SER A 60 -14.01 -7.70 0.95
C SER A 60 -13.03 -7.37 2.07
N ILE A 61 -13.55 -7.12 3.26
CA ILE A 61 -12.74 -6.96 4.47
C ILE A 61 -12.03 -8.26 4.84
N GLU A 62 -12.63 -9.40 4.55
CA GLU A 62 -11.99 -10.71 4.80
C GLU A 62 -10.70 -10.84 3.99
N ALA A 63 -10.68 -10.36 2.76
CA ALA A 63 -9.47 -10.35 1.94
C ALA A 63 -8.42 -9.40 2.51
N VAL A 64 -8.83 -8.24 3.03
CA VAL A 64 -7.92 -7.32 3.72
C VAL A 64 -7.30 -8.01 4.94
N LYS A 65 -8.09 -8.72 5.73
CA LYS A 65 -7.61 -9.45 6.90
C LYS A 65 -6.64 -10.58 6.53
N ALA A 66 -6.86 -11.22 5.39
CA ALA A 66 -5.95 -12.25 4.91
C ALA A 66 -4.55 -11.69 4.65
N PHE A 67 -4.47 -10.42 4.26
CA PHE A 67 -3.20 -9.73 4.06
C PHE A 67 -2.64 -9.15 5.36
N ALA A 68 -3.47 -8.44 6.13
CA ALA A 68 -3.02 -7.58 7.22
C ALA A 68 -3.32 -8.13 8.62
N GLY A 69 -4.09 -9.23 8.72
CA GLY A 69 -4.51 -9.77 10.01
C GLY A 69 -5.76 -9.09 10.55
N ASP A 70 -6.16 -9.48 11.76
CA ASP A 70 -7.37 -8.92 12.39
C ASP A 70 -7.22 -7.44 12.70
N ASP A 71 -6.02 -7.02 13.08
CA ASP A 71 -5.71 -5.60 13.30
C ASP A 71 -5.30 -4.95 11.99
N TYR A 72 -6.21 -4.93 11.03
CA TYR A 72 -5.90 -4.55 9.64
C TYR A 72 -5.65 -3.06 9.44
N GLU A 73 -5.95 -2.22 10.43
CA GLU A 73 -5.62 -0.80 10.36
C GLU A 73 -4.13 -0.56 10.62
N THR A 74 -3.44 -1.54 11.20
CA THR A 74 -1.99 -1.44 11.39
C THR A 74 -1.29 -1.71 10.06
N PRO A 75 -0.39 -0.81 9.62
CA PRO A 75 0.36 -1.03 8.39
C PRO A 75 1.24 -2.27 8.45
N VAL A 76 1.40 -2.93 7.31
CA VAL A 76 2.24 -4.13 7.18
C VAL A 76 3.49 -3.75 6.40
N PHE A 77 4.66 -4.06 6.96
CA PHE A 77 5.96 -3.75 6.36
C PHE A 77 6.82 -4.98 6.21
N GLU A 78 7.47 -5.10 5.06
CA GLU A 78 8.65 -5.94 4.96
C GLU A 78 9.77 -5.28 5.79
N PRO A 79 10.66 -6.06 6.44
CA PRO A 79 11.77 -5.47 7.20
C PRO A 79 12.62 -4.51 6.38
N GLU A 80 12.86 -4.84 5.10
CA GLU A 80 13.61 -3.97 4.18
C GLU A 80 12.89 -2.64 3.95
N ALA A 81 11.56 -2.68 3.82
CA ALA A 81 10.75 -1.48 3.63
C ALA A 81 10.91 -0.54 4.82
N ARG A 82 10.90 -1.10 6.03
CA ARG A 82 11.01 -0.29 7.25
C ARG A 82 12.33 0.46 7.32
N GLN A 83 13.40 -0.14 6.80
CA GLN A 83 14.71 0.52 6.77
C GLN A 83 14.77 1.66 5.76
N LEU A 84 14.00 1.57 4.68
CA LEU A 84 14.00 2.57 3.62
C LEU A 84 13.06 3.74 3.92
N LEU A 85 12.05 3.52 4.75
CA LEU A 85 11.06 4.54 5.08
C LEU A 85 11.58 5.48 6.16
N SER A 86 11.56 6.79 5.88
CA SER A 86 11.95 7.81 6.85
C SER A 86 10.79 8.20 7.76
N LYS A 87 9.56 8.06 7.27
CA LYS A 87 8.35 8.39 8.01
C LYS A 87 7.23 7.50 7.51
N VAL A 88 6.33 7.13 8.39
CA VAL A 88 5.21 6.25 8.07
C VAL A 88 3.92 6.80 8.64
N GLU A 89 2.84 6.64 7.89
CA GLU A 89 1.50 6.89 8.40
C GLU A 89 1.17 5.75 9.39
N PRO A 90 0.72 6.05 10.61
CA PRO A 90 0.51 5.00 11.61
C PRO A 90 -0.70 4.12 11.37
N VAL A 91 -1.62 4.54 10.51
CA VAL A 91 -2.87 3.83 10.25
C VAL A 91 -3.07 3.66 8.75
N ALA A 92 -3.41 2.45 8.33
CA ALA A 92 -3.89 2.20 6.98
C ALA A 92 -5.40 2.46 6.97
N ARG A 93 -5.88 3.25 6.02
CA ARG A 93 -7.28 3.66 5.96
C ARG A 93 -8.04 2.82 4.96
N HIS A 94 -9.28 2.50 5.29
CA HIS A 94 -10.13 1.65 4.46
C HIS A 94 -11.40 2.40 4.09
N TYR A 95 -11.76 2.32 2.82
CA TYR A 95 -12.93 3.00 2.28
C TYR A 95 -13.76 2.03 1.44
N ASP A 96 -15.07 2.16 1.53
CA ASP A 96 -15.95 1.49 0.58
C ASP A 96 -15.86 2.22 -0.76
N VAL A 97 -15.58 1.47 -1.82
CA VAL A 97 -15.57 2.05 -3.16
C VAL A 97 -17.02 2.17 -3.62
N ARG A 98 -17.48 3.40 -3.78
CA ARG A 98 -18.87 3.68 -4.14
C ARG A 98 -19.06 3.83 -5.66
N LYS A 99 -17.98 4.13 -6.35
CA LYS A 99 -17.97 4.26 -7.82
C LYS A 99 -16.54 4.03 -8.31
N SER A 100 -16.36 3.27 -9.36
CA SER A 100 -15.08 3.08 -10.02
C SER A 100 -15.31 2.99 -11.54
N PRO A 101 -14.24 3.04 -12.38
CA PRO A 101 -14.41 2.95 -13.83
C PRO A 101 -15.12 1.68 -14.30
N THR A 102 -15.03 0.58 -13.55
CA THR A 102 -15.62 -0.70 -13.89
C THR A 102 -16.98 -0.94 -13.23
N MET A 103 -17.40 -0.06 -12.32
CA MET A 103 -18.69 -0.15 -11.63
C MET A 103 -19.73 0.67 -12.39
N LYS A 104 -20.93 0.13 -12.48
CA LYS A 104 -22.06 0.83 -13.09
C LYS A 104 -22.85 1.62 -12.06
#